data_f868aa9f5cd3f0123de8f8f7536103d9
#
_entry.id   f868aa9f5cd3f0123de8f8f7536103d9
#
_cell.length_a   1.000
_cell.length_b   1.000
_cell.length_c   1.000
_cell.angle_alpha   90.00
_cell.angle_beta   90.00
_cell.angle_gamma   90.00
#
_symmetry.space_group_name_H-M   'P 1'
#
loop_
_entity.id
_entity.type
_entity.pdbx_description
1 polymer ?
#
loop_
_entity_poly.entity_id
_entity_poly.type
_entity_poly.pdbx_seq_one_letter_code
_entity_poly.pdbx_strand_id
1 'polypeptide(L)'
;PLDDALLKATCAMADAAFASRRKTISNSFKTYFASRGNAGKAFIGCIPDLLDERGIDAKRRGETLSLDEFIALGKAYLRRESNPL
;
A
#
# COMPACT_ATOMS: atom_id res chain seq x y z
N PRO A 1 15.62 2.41 -13.13
CA PRO A 1 15.16 1.05 -12.81
C PRO A 1 14.96 0.87 -11.31
N LEU A 2 13.97 0.07 -10.97
CA LEU A 2 13.68 -0.23 -9.58
C LEU A 2 14.64 -1.30 -9.08
N ASP A 3 15.11 -1.16 -7.84
CA ASP A 3 15.86 -2.26 -7.22
C ASP A 3 14.88 -3.35 -6.77
N ASP A 4 15.41 -4.51 -6.38
CA ASP A 4 14.57 -5.66 -6.04
C ASP A 4 13.64 -5.37 -4.87
N ALA A 5 14.11 -4.67 -3.86
CA ALA A 5 13.29 -4.34 -2.70
C ALA A 5 12.14 -3.42 -3.08
N LEU A 6 12.42 -2.40 -3.87
CA LEU A 6 11.39 -1.47 -4.32
C LEU A 6 10.40 -2.15 -5.25
N LEU A 7 10.88 -3.02 -6.13
CA LEU A 7 10.01 -3.77 -7.02
C LEU A 7 9.03 -4.64 -6.23
N LYS A 8 9.54 -5.36 -5.24
CA LYS A 8 8.69 -6.20 -4.38
C LYS A 8 7.67 -5.36 -3.62
N ALA A 9 8.11 -4.23 -3.08
CA ALA A 9 7.21 -3.34 -2.35
C ALA A 9 6.13 -2.77 -3.25
N THR A 10 6.50 -2.37 -4.46
CA THR A 10 5.55 -1.84 -5.44
C THR A 10 4.52 -2.91 -5.82
N CYS A 11 4.98 -4.14 -6.05
CA CYS A 11 4.08 -5.26 -6.34
C CYS A 11 3.15 -5.54 -5.17
N ALA A 12 3.64 -5.46 -3.94
CA ALA A 12 2.80 -5.65 -2.76
C ALA A 12 1.71 -4.58 -2.68
N MET A 13 2.04 -3.33 -3.01
CA MET A 13 1.05 -2.25 -3.02
C MET A 13 -0.01 -2.50 -4.10
N ALA A 14 0.41 -2.96 -5.28
CA ALA A 14 -0.53 -3.30 -6.34
C ALA A 14 -1.45 -4.46 -5.92
N ASP A 15 -0.87 -5.50 -5.33
CA ASP A 15 -1.67 -6.63 -4.84
C ASP A 15 -2.67 -6.19 -3.79
N ALA A 16 -2.25 -5.31 -2.88
CA ALA A 16 -3.13 -4.79 -1.84
C ALA A 16 -4.25 -3.94 -2.44
N ALA A 17 -3.94 -3.14 -3.45
CA ALA A 17 -4.92 -2.28 -4.10
C ALA A 17 -5.98 -3.10 -4.86
N PHE A 18 -5.57 -4.23 -5.43
CA PHE A 18 -6.47 -5.07 -6.22
C PHE A 18 -7.06 -6.25 -5.44
N ALA A 19 -6.77 -6.35 -4.15
CA ALA A 19 -7.30 -7.43 -3.32
C ALA A 19 -8.82 -7.41 -3.26
N SER A 20 -9.43 -6.25 -3.34
CA SER A 20 -10.89 -6.09 -3.37
C SER A 20 -11.25 -5.00 -4.37
N ARG A 21 -11.50 -5.40 -5.61
CA ARG A 21 -11.73 -4.46 -6.71
C ARG A 21 -12.90 -3.51 -6.49
N ARG A 22 -13.93 -3.96 -5.77
CA ARG A 22 -15.13 -3.16 -5.54
C ARG A 22 -14.98 -2.17 -4.41
N LYS A 23 -13.93 -2.31 -3.62
CA LYS A 23 -13.70 -1.43 -2.47
C LYS A 23 -12.79 -0.29 -2.83
N THR A 24 -12.82 0.74 -1.98
CA THR A 24 -11.85 1.82 -2.08
C THR A 24 -10.45 1.28 -1.78
N ILE A 25 -9.42 2.01 -2.21
CA ILE A 25 -8.05 1.58 -1.97
C ILE A 25 -7.76 1.41 -0.48
N SER A 26 -8.31 2.28 0.36
CA SER A 26 -8.12 2.16 1.81
C SER A 26 -8.67 0.83 2.33
N ASN A 27 -9.89 0.48 1.94
CA ASN A 27 -10.50 -0.77 2.41
C ASN A 27 -9.85 -2.00 1.80
N SER A 28 -9.44 -1.91 0.54
CA SER A 28 -8.73 -3.02 -0.11
C SER A 28 -7.40 -3.29 0.59
N PHE A 29 -6.65 -2.24 0.94
CA PHE A 29 -5.41 -2.37 1.68
C PHE A 29 -5.65 -3.02 3.05
N LYS A 30 -6.69 -2.58 3.75
CA LYS A 30 -7.02 -3.16 5.07
C LYS A 30 -7.31 -4.65 4.96
N THR A 31 -8.06 -5.05 3.94
CA THR A 31 -8.37 -6.45 3.71
C THR A 31 -7.10 -7.26 3.43
N TYR A 32 -6.23 -6.73 2.58
CA TYR A 32 -4.99 -7.40 2.21
C TYR A 32 -4.10 -7.60 3.44
N PHE A 33 -3.85 -6.54 4.19
CA PHE A 33 -2.94 -6.61 5.33
C PHE A 33 -3.53 -7.37 6.52
N ALA A 34 -4.85 -7.40 6.65
CA ALA A 34 -5.49 -8.20 7.70
C ALA A 34 -5.19 -9.69 7.54
N SER A 35 -4.93 -10.14 6.31
CA SER A 35 -4.61 -11.55 6.03
C SER A 35 -3.12 -11.86 6.15
N ARG A 36 -2.29 -10.90 6.50
CA ARG A 36 -0.83 -11.05 6.54
C ARG A 36 -0.27 -11.22 7.95
N GLY A 37 -1.08 -11.71 8.88
CA GLY A 37 -0.64 -11.97 10.24
C GLY A 37 -0.54 -10.71 11.08
N ASN A 38 0.19 -10.80 12.19
CA ASN A 38 0.28 -9.70 13.14
C ASN A 38 0.98 -8.46 12.57
N ALA A 39 2.01 -8.66 11.76
CA ALA A 39 2.72 -7.55 11.15
C ALA A 39 1.80 -6.78 10.18
N GLY A 40 1.00 -7.52 9.41
CA GLY A 40 0.03 -6.90 8.51
C GLY A 40 -1.04 -6.13 9.27
N LYS A 41 -1.56 -6.72 10.34
CA LYS A 41 -2.57 -6.05 11.18
C LYS A 41 -2.03 -4.77 11.80
N ALA A 42 -0.76 -4.79 12.23
CA ALA A 42 -0.13 -3.60 12.78
C ALA A 42 -0.01 -2.49 11.72
N PHE A 43 0.24 -2.87 10.48
CA PHE A 43 0.37 -1.92 9.38
C PHE A 43 -0.96 -1.25 9.02
N ILE A 44 -2.09 -1.88 9.32
CA ILE A 44 -3.41 -1.32 8.99
C ILE A 44 -3.58 0.10 9.55
N GLY A 45 -3.09 0.33 10.75
CA GLY A 45 -3.16 1.64 11.36
C GLY A 45 -2.38 2.73 10.64
N CYS A 46 -1.40 2.33 9.82
CA CYS A 46 -0.57 3.25 9.06
C CYS A 46 -1.13 3.57 7.67
N ILE A 47 -2.13 2.83 7.21
CA ILE A 47 -2.63 2.98 5.84
C ILE A 47 -3.14 4.39 5.55
N PRO A 48 -3.97 5.01 6.39
CA PRO A 48 -4.43 6.38 6.10
C PRO A 48 -3.28 7.36 5.98
N ASP A 49 -2.28 7.25 6.86
CA ASP A 49 -1.12 8.12 6.83
C ASP A 49 -0.28 7.89 5.59
N LEU A 50 -0.12 6.63 5.19
CA LEU A 50 0.63 6.27 3.99
C LEU A 50 0.01 6.89 2.73
N LEU A 51 -1.30 6.78 2.59
CA LEU A 51 -2.00 7.34 1.44
C LEU A 51 -1.95 8.86 1.44
N ASP A 52 -2.16 9.47 2.60
CA ASP A 52 -2.13 10.91 2.75
C ASP A 52 -0.75 11.48 2.43
N GLU A 53 0.29 10.81 2.90
CA GLU A 53 1.68 11.19 2.65
C GLU A 53 2.01 11.26 1.16
N ARG A 54 1.39 10.38 0.36
CA ARG A 54 1.61 10.35 -1.08
C ARG A 54 0.57 11.14 -1.86
N GLY A 55 -0.35 11.83 -1.16
CA GLY A 55 -1.38 12.61 -1.82
C GLY A 55 -2.42 11.78 -2.54
N ILE A 56 -2.65 10.56 -2.08
CA ILE A 56 -3.61 9.65 -2.69
C ILE A 56 -4.90 9.64 -1.87
N ASP A 57 -6.02 9.95 -2.52
CA ASP A 57 -7.32 9.93 -1.87
C ASP A 57 -7.69 8.49 -1.54
N ALA A 58 -7.95 8.24 -0.26
CA ALA A 58 -8.30 6.90 0.24
C ALA A 58 -9.58 6.34 -0.39
N LYS A 59 -10.40 7.20 -0.95
CA LYS A 59 -11.66 6.81 -1.59
C LYS A 59 -11.49 6.35 -3.04
N ARG A 60 -10.32 6.54 -3.61
CA ARG A 60 -10.05 6.07 -4.97
C ARG A 60 -10.03 4.54 -5.00
N ARG A 61 -10.22 4.00 -6.18
CA ARG A 61 -10.08 2.55 -6.39
C ARG A 61 -8.72 2.26 -6.97
N GLY A 62 -8.19 1.05 -6.68
CA GLY A 62 -6.85 0.67 -7.11
C GLY A 62 -6.62 0.82 -8.61
N GLU A 63 -7.65 0.50 -9.41
CA GLU A 63 -7.55 0.58 -10.87
C GLU A 63 -7.34 2.01 -11.40
N THR A 64 -7.57 3.03 -10.56
CA THR A 64 -7.40 4.42 -10.96
C THR A 64 -5.99 4.95 -10.66
N LEU A 65 -5.15 4.17 -10.00
CA LEU A 65 -3.80 4.60 -9.68
C LEU A 65 -2.86 4.35 -10.85
N SER A 66 -1.93 5.28 -11.04
CA SER A 66 -0.89 5.14 -12.05
C SER A 66 0.28 4.30 -11.51
N LEU A 67 1.16 3.85 -12.40
CA LEU A 67 2.37 3.17 -12.01
C LEU A 67 3.22 4.03 -11.07
N ASP A 68 3.34 5.32 -11.37
CA ASP A 68 4.10 6.24 -10.53
C ASP A 68 3.53 6.31 -9.12
N GLU A 69 2.21 6.27 -9.00
CA GLU A 69 1.56 6.27 -7.69
C GLU A 69 1.87 4.98 -6.92
N PHE A 70 1.86 3.84 -7.60
CA PHE A 70 2.22 2.57 -6.96
C PHE A 70 3.68 2.55 -6.53
N ILE A 71 4.57 3.12 -7.33
CA ILE A 71 6.00 3.21 -6.98
C ILE A 71 6.18 4.11 -5.75
N ALA A 72 5.47 5.24 -5.70
CA ALA A 72 5.52 6.13 -4.55
C ALA A 72 5.02 5.43 -3.29
N LEU A 73 3.95 4.66 -3.38
CA LEU A 73 3.46 3.85 -2.27
C LEU A 73 4.50 2.80 -1.85
N GLY A 74 5.13 2.15 -2.82
CA GLY A 74 6.17 1.17 -2.54
C GLY A 74 7.34 1.77 -1.78
N LYS A 75 7.78 2.95 -2.15
CA LYS A 75 8.84 3.66 -1.44
C LYS A 75 8.45 3.97 0.00
N ALA A 76 7.24 4.46 0.19
CA ALA A 76 6.74 4.79 1.53
C ALA A 76 6.59 3.53 2.38
N TYR A 77 6.12 2.45 1.79
CA TYR A 77 5.97 1.17 2.47
C TYR A 77 7.33 0.63 2.93
N LEU A 78 8.34 0.66 2.06
CA LEU A 78 9.68 0.23 2.40
C LEU A 78 10.25 1.04 3.55
N ARG A 79 10.04 2.35 3.53
CA ARG A 79 10.54 3.22 4.58
C ARG A 79 9.93 2.85 5.93
N ARG A 80 8.64 2.53 5.94
CA ARG A 80 7.96 2.16 7.18
C ARG A 80 8.39 0.78 7.67
N GLU A 81 8.69 -0.15 6.78
CA GLU A 81 9.22 -1.45 7.17
C GLU A 81 10.63 -1.33 7.74
N SER A 82 11.46 -0.48 7.14
CA SER A 82 12.86 -0.30 7.57
C SER A 82 12.97 0.48 8.87
N ASN A 83 11.96 1.30 9.18
CA ASN A 83 11.91 2.10 10.40
C ASN A 83 10.61 1.81 11.14
N PRO A 84 10.57 0.72 11.90
CA PRO A 84 9.33 0.26 12.52
C PRO A 84 8.87 1.08 13.73
N LEU A 85 9.36 2.24 13.91
CA LEU A 85 8.88 3.09 15.00
C LEU A 85 7.68 3.92 14.60
#